data_0dc31d97dfa11fa88b10f323e3932866
#
_entry.id   0dc31d97dfa11fa88b10f323e3932866
#
_cell.length_a   1.000
_cell.length_b   1.000
_cell.length_c   1.000
_cell.angle_alpha   90.00
_cell.angle_beta   90.00
_cell.angle_gamma   90.00
#
_symmetry.space_group_name_H-M   'P 1'
#
loop_
_entity.id
_entity.type
_entity.pdbx_description
1 polymer ?
#
loop_
_entity_poly.entity_id
_entity_poly.type
_entity_poly.pdbx_seq_one_letter_code
_entity_poly.pdbx_strand_id
1 'polypeptide(L)'
;MKIVIAGAGSVGRYMAKQLAASGHTIVVIDNDPSAVSRLQNTDTITSLQGDACEVDVLTAAGAADADVVAAVTGDDEDNLVISLLSKQEFGVPRVVARVNNPNNEWMYNEMWGVDVSVSTPHLLTGLVEEAVTEGSLVRLLSFDHGKSGLAEVTLADGSPAINQTIGSLQLPREATVVAVIRDGHVVVPA
;
A
#
# COMPACT_ATOMS: atom_id res chain seq x y z
N MET A 1 8.16 16.21 2.67
CA MET A 1 8.90 14.99 2.29
C MET A 1 9.02 14.96 0.77
N LYS A 2 10.11 14.39 0.28
CA LYS A 2 10.30 14.11 -1.16
C LYS A 2 9.89 12.67 -1.45
N ILE A 3 8.99 12.48 -2.41
CA ILE A 3 8.44 11.17 -2.77
C ILE A 3 8.66 10.94 -4.27
N VAL A 4 9.24 9.81 -4.61
CA VAL A 4 9.35 9.34 -6.00
C VAL A 4 8.27 8.27 -6.22
N ILE A 5 7.49 8.43 -7.28
CA ILE A 5 6.44 7.48 -7.67
C ILE A 5 6.80 6.90 -9.03
N ALA A 6 7.03 5.61 -9.10
CA ALA A 6 7.24 4.89 -10.35
C ALA A 6 5.91 4.32 -10.85
N GLY A 7 5.46 4.80 -12.00
CA GLY A 7 4.18 4.51 -12.63
C GLY A 7 3.23 5.71 -12.60
N ALA A 8 2.95 6.30 -13.79
CA ALA A 8 1.97 7.39 -13.98
C ALA A 8 0.60 6.88 -14.47
N GLY A 9 0.25 5.65 -14.14
CA GLY A 9 -1.08 5.10 -14.34
C GLY A 9 -2.15 5.83 -13.50
N SER A 10 -3.36 5.33 -13.46
CA SER A 10 -4.46 5.95 -12.67
C SER A 10 -4.11 6.08 -11.19
N VAL A 11 -3.49 5.04 -10.61
CA VAL A 11 -3.10 5.02 -9.19
C VAL A 11 -1.99 6.03 -8.91
N GLY A 12 -0.88 5.99 -9.66
CA GLY A 12 0.25 6.90 -9.43
C GLY A 12 -0.12 8.36 -9.60
N ARG A 13 -0.91 8.71 -10.63
CA ARG A 13 -1.40 10.10 -10.80
C ARG A 13 -2.32 10.55 -9.69
N TYR A 14 -3.19 9.67 -9.19
CA TYR A 14 -4.05 9.99 -8.05
C TYR A 14 -3.21 10.22 -6.79
N MET A 15 -2.28 9.31 -6.49
CA MET A 15 -1.35 9.44 -5.37
C MET A 15 -0.55 10.75 -5.44
N ALA A 16 0.02 11.06 -6.61
CA ALA A 16 0.80 12.28 -6.81
C ALA A 16 0.00 13.54 -6.43
N LYS A 17 -1.25 13.63 -6.89
CA LYS A 17 -2.12 14.77 -6.57
C LYS A 17 -2.46 14.87 -5.09
N GLN A 18 -2.81 13.77 -4.45
CA GLN A 18 -3.19 13.75 -3.04
C GLN A 18 -2.00 14.06 -2.12
N LEU A 19 -0.84 13.46 -2.41
CA LEU A 19 0.36 13.70 -1.62
C LEU A 19 0.91 15.13 -1.80
N ALA A 20 0.83 15.68 -3.02
CA ALA A 20 1.19 17.06 -3.26
C ALA A 20 0.26 18.03 -2.52
N ALA A 21 -1.05 17.77 -2.50
CA ALA A 21 -2.01 18.53 -1.71
C ALA A 21 -1.75 18.49 -0.20
N SER A 22 -1.10 17.41 0.27
CA SER A 22 -0.64 17.27 1.66
C SER A 22 0.72 17.93 1.93
N GLY A 23 1.27 18.67 0.98
CA GLY A 23 2.50 19.46 1.15
C GLY A 23 3.79 18.67 0.88
N HIS A 24 3.72 17.57 0.14
CA HIS A 24 4.91 16.80 -0.27
C HIS A 24 5.39 17.22 -1.67
N THR A 25 6.69 17.05 -1.92
CA THR A 25 7.28 17.23 -3.26
C THR A 25 7.34 15.88 -3.96
N ILE A 26 6.77 15.79 -5.16
CA ILE A 26 6.54 14.54 -5.86
C ILE A 26 7.30 14.54 -7.18
N VAL A 27 8.02 13.45 -7.46
CA VAL A 27 8.53 13.14 -8.78
C VAL A 27 7.84 11.87 -9.26
N VAL A 28 7.22 11.91 -10.44
CA VAL A 28 6.56 10.75 -11.03
C VAL A 28 7.32 10.30 -12.27
N ILE A 29 7.66 9.02 -12.33
CA ILE A 29 8.38 8.41 -13.45
C ILE A 29 7.42 7.48 -14.21
N ASP A 30 7.46 7.54 -15.54
CA ASP A 30 6.78 6.55 -16.40
C ASP A 30 7.49 6.47 -17.74
N ASN A 31 7.57 5.28 -18.32
CA ASN A 31 8.16 5.06 -19.64
C ASN A 31 7.21 5.48 -20.79
N ASP A 32 5.88 5.51 -20.56
CA ASP A 32 4.89 5.96 -21.55
C ASP A 32 4.80 7.50 -21.57
N PRO A 33 5.24 8.15 -22.69
CA PRO A 33 5.13 9.60 -22.81
C PRO A 33 3.70 10.12 -22.73
N SER A 34 2.71 9.29 -23.07
CA SER A 34 1.31 9.66 -22.96
C SER A 34 0.83 9.69 -21.51
N ALA A 35 1.35 8.80 -20.65
CA ALA A 35 1.07 8.81 -19.21
C ALA A 35 1.70 10.03 -18.53
N VAL A 36 2.96 10.33 -18.88
CA VAL A 36 3.70 11.52 -18.40
C VAL A 36 2.98 12.82 -18.79
N SER A 37 2.53 12.95 -20.04
CA SER A 37 1.86 14.16 -20.53
C SER A 37 0.51 14.47 -19.87
N ARG A 38 -0.12 13.47 -19.25
CA ARG A 38 -1.37 13.65 -18.46
C ARG A 38 -1.13 14.23 -17.08
N LEU A 39 0.12 14.24 -16.62
CA LEU A 39 0.51 14.92 -15.40
C LEU A 39 0.85 16.37 -15.73
N GLN A 40 0.18 17.31 -15.07
CA GLN A 40 0.58 18.71 -15.13
C GLN A 40 1.68 18.92 -14.10
N ASN A 41 2.85 19.34 -14.57
CA ASN A 41 3.92 19.77 -13.68
C ASN A 41 3.48 21.03 -12.92
N THR A 42 3.75 21.05 -11.64
CA THR A 42 3.47 22.16 -10.72
C THR A 42 4.72 22.41 -9.89
N ASP A 43 4.69 23.38 -8.99
CA ASP A 43 5.80 23.61 -8.07
C ASP A 43 6.08 22.40 -7.15
N THR A 44 5.09 21.51 -6.97
CA THR A 44 5.18 20.34 -6.08
C THR A 44 5.15 19.00 -6.82
N ILE A 45 4.81 18.95 -8.11
CA ILE A 45 4.78 17.73 -8.93
C ILE A 45 5.65 17.92 -10.16
N THR A 46 6.64 17.05 -10.33
CA THR A 46 7.46 16.96 -11.54
C THR A 46 7.26 15.59 -12.17
N SER A 47 7.09 15.51 -13.47
CA SER A 47 7.02 14.27 -14.21
C SER A 47 8.31 14.05 -15.01
N LEU A 48 8.81 12.81 -14.99
CA LEU A 48 10.00 12.37 -15.70
C LEU A 48 9.64 11.19 -16.61
N GLN A 49 9.96 11.29 -17.89
CA GLN A 49 9.86 10.17 -18.80
C GLN A 49 11.11 9.29 -18.71
N GLY A 50 10.93 8.00 -18.45
CA GLY A 50 12.01 7.03 -18.38
C GLY A 50 11.55 5.69 -17.79
N ASP A 51 12.41 4.71 -17.88
CA ASP A 51 12.21 3.42 -17.22
C ASP A 51 12.75 3.49 -15.79
N ALA A 52 11.87 3.34 -14.80
CA ALA A 52 12.27 3.37 -13.40
C ALA A 52 13.07 2.14 -12.95
N CYS A 53 13.21 1.13 -13.79
CA CYS A 53 14.13 0.00 -13.58
C CYS A 53 15.58 0.36 -13.93
N GLU A 54 15.86 1.57 -14.43
CA GLU A 54 17.18 2.06 -14.74
C GLU A 54 17.72 2.98 -13.63
N VAL A 55 18.97 2.71 -13.21
CA VAL A 55 19.66 3.50 -12.15
C VAL A 55 19.75 4.98 -12.53
N ASP A 56 20.06 5.28 -13.80
CA ASP A 56 20.21 6.66 -14.26
C ASP A 56 18.89 7.44 -14.20
N VAL A 57 17.75 6.79 -14.45
CA VAL A 57 16.41 7.39 -14.37
C VAL A 57 16.04 7.64 -12.91
N LEU A 58 16.29 6.70 -12.01
CA LEU A 58 16.09 6.91 -10.57
C LEU A 58 17.00 8.01 -10.02
N THR A 59 18.25 8.09 -10.53
CA THR A 59 19.18 9.19 -10.20
C THR A 59 18.62 10.54 -10.65
N ALA A 60 18.15 10.63 -11.89
CA ALA A 60 17.53 11.85 -12.42
C ALA A 60 16.26 12.28 -11.66
N ALA A 61 15.51 11.31 -11.15
CA ALA A 61 14.35 11.56 -10.27
C ALA A 61 14.76 12.00 -8.86
N GLY A 62 16.06 11.86 -8.54
CA GLY A 62 16.62 12.19 -7.22
C GLY A 62 16.20 11.21 -6.13
N ALA A 63 16.26 9.92 -6.44
CA ALA A 63 15.94 8.84 -5.50
C ALA A 63 16.86 8.85 -4.26
N ALA A 64 18.11 9.28 -4.40
CA ALA A 64 19.06 9.37 -3.30
C ALA A 64 18.62 10.34 -2.18
N ASP A 65 17.82 11.35 -2.51
CA ASP A 65 17.29 12.34 -1.55
C ASP A 65 15.80 12.08 -1.24
N ALA A 66 15.24 10.97 -1.71
CA ALA A 66 13.83 10.65 -1.49
C ALA A 66 13.61 10.06 -0.09
N ASP A 67 12.58 10.53 0.60
CA ASP A 67 12.12 9.94 1.86
C ASP A 67 11.34 8.64 1.61
N VAL A 68 10.64 8.57 0.46
CA VAL A 68 9.82 7.43 0.07
C VAL A 68 9.92 7.18 -1.44
N VAL A 69 10.01 5.92 -1.83
CA VAL A 69 9.77 5.48 -3.21
C VAL A 69 8.51 4.62 -3.22
N ALA A 70 7.61 4.90 -4.16
CA ALA A 70 6.40 4.11 -4.38
C ALA A 70 6.46 3.46 -5.77
N ALA A 71 6.68 2.15 -5.83
CA ALA A 71 6.66 1.35 -7.05
C ALA A 71 5.21 0.87 -7.30
N VAL A 72 4.51 1.52 -8.23
CA VAL A 72 3.07 1.31 -8.48
C VAL A 72 2.77 1.14 -9.97
N THR A 73 3.71 0.56 -10.70
CA THR A 73 3.52 0.21 -12.12
C THR A 73 2.47 -0.89 -12.29
N GLY A 74 2.13 -1.22 -13.52
CA GLY A 74 1.25 -2.35 -13.86
C GLY A 74 1.94 -3.71 -13.85
N ASP A 75 3.24 -3.76 -13.60
CA ASP A 75 4.07 -4.95 -13.69
C ASP A 75 4.74 -5.26 -12.35
N ASP A 76 4.65 -6.51 -11.89
CA ASP A 76 5.16 -6.92 -10.59
C ASP A 76 6.68 -7.03 -10.59
N GLU A 77 7.27 -7.48 -11.68
CA GLU A 77 8.71 -7.60 -11.84
C GLU A 77 9.37 -6.23 -11.82
N ASP A 78 8.80 -5.25 -12.53
CA ASP A 78 9.26 -3.86 -12.48
C ASP A 78 9.19 -3.30 -11.06
N ASN A 79 8.05 -3.52 -10.36
CA ASN A 79 7.90 -3.03 -8.98
C ASN A 79 8.94 -3.61 -8.03
N LEU A 80 9.32 -4.88 -8.20
CA LEU A 80 10.38 -5.52 -7.41
C LEU A 80 11.76 -4.95 -7.76
N VAL A 81 12.08 -4.77 -9.03
CA VAL A 81 13.36 -4.19 -9.47
C VAL A 81 13.52 -2.77 -8.97
N ILE A 82 12.49 -1.94 -9.13
CA ILE A 82 12.47 -0.55 -8.63
C ILE A 82 12.68 -0.52 -7.11
N SER A 83 12.01 -1.40 -6.38
CA SER A 83 12.15 -1.49 -4.92
C SER A 83 13.57 -1.86 -4.51
N LEU A 84 14.14 -2.88 -5.15
CA LEU A 84 15.49 -3.36 -4.89
C LEU A 84 16.54 -2.26 -5.15
N LEU A 85 16.48 -1.61 -6.32
CA LEU A 85 17.37 -0.50 -6.67
C LEU A 85 17.23 0.66 -5.69
N SER A 86 16.00 1.04 -5.34
CA SER A 86 15.74 2.12 -4.38
C SER A 86 16.38 1.86 -3.03
N LYS A 87 16.36 0.62 -2.54
CA LYS A 87 16.99 0.23 -1.28
C LYS A 87 18.51 0.10 -1.37
N GLN A 88 18.99 -0.66 -2.35
CA GLN A 88 20.41 -1.06 -2.39
C GLN A 88 21.33 0.02 -2.97
N GLU A 89 20.88 0.71 -4.04
CA GLU A 89 21.70 1.72 -4.70
C GLU A 89 21.52 3.11 -4.10
N PHE A 90 20.31 3.44 -3.67
CA PHE A 90 19.96 4.79 -3.19
C PHE A 90 19.74 4.89 -1.68
N GLY A 91 19.63 3.77 -0.97
CA GLY A 91 19.43 3.78 0.49
C GLY A 91 18.12 4.43 0.92
N VAL A 92 17.07 4.40 0.08
CA VAL A 92 15.78 5.04 0.36
C VAL A 92 15.22 4.51 1.68
N PRO A 93 14.86 5.38 2.63
CA PRO A 93 14.40 4.96 3.95
C PRO A 93 13.14 4.08 3.89
N ARG A 94 12.21 4.40 2.99
CA ARG A 94 10.94 3.67 2.87
C ARG A 94 10.55 3.40 1.44
N VAL A 95 10.30 2.13 1.13
CA VAL A 95 9.83 1.68 -0.18
C VAL A 95 8.47 1.00 -0.03
N VAL A 96 7.50 1.51 -0.78
CA VAL A 96 6.13 0.96 -0.85
C VAL A 96 5.93 0.38 -2.24
N ALA A 97 5.47 -0.85 -2.33
CA ALA A 97 5.28 -1.51 -3.62
C ALA A 97 3.87 -2.08 -3.79
N ARG A 98 3.32 -1.91 -4.98
CA ARG A 98 2.05 -2.49 -5.38
C ARG A 98 2.25 -3.91 -5.88
N VAL A 99 1.42 -4.83 -5.37
CA VAL A 99 1.28 -6.19 -5.88
C VAL A 99 0.09 -6.22 -6.84
N ASN A 100 0.34 -6.53 -8.10
CA ASN A 100 -0.70 -6.66 -9.12
C ASN A 100 -1.28 -8.07 -9.14
N ASN A 101 -0.40 -9.10 -9.03
CA ASN A 101 -0.81 -10.49 -8.95
C ASN A 101 -0.55 -11.04 -7.53
N PRO A 102 -1.60 -11.41 -6.78
CA PRO A 102 -1.44 -11.95 -5.42
C PRO A 102 -0.51 -13.17 -5.30
N ASN A 103 -0.35 -13.95 -6.36
CA ASN A 103 0.57 -15.09 -6.37
C ASN A 103 2.04 -14.68 -6.25
N ASN A 104 2.37 -13.41 -6.52
CA ASN A 104 3.73 -12.85 -6.41
C ASN A 104 3.99 -12.19 -5.05
N GLU A 105 2.98 -12.06 -4.19
CA GLU A 105 3.08 -11.32 -2.92
C GLU A 105 4.20 -11.83 -2.00
N TRP A 106 4.52 -13.11 -2.06
CA TRP A 106 5.59 -13.72 -1.27
C TRP A 106 6.98 -13.17 -1.59
N MET A 107 7.18 -12.58 -2.77
CA MET A 107 8.45 -11.93 -3.16
C MET A 107 8.60 -10.53 -2.55
N TYR A 108 7.50 -9.86 -2.20
CA TYR A 108 7.51 -8.48 -1.70
C TYR A 108 7.92 -8.42 -0.24
N ASN A 109 9.22 -8.55 0.02
CA ASN A 109 9.82 -8.61 1.34
C ASN A 109 11.12 -7.79 1.39
N GLU A 110 11.80 -7.80 2.54
CA GLU A 110 13.06 -7.06 2.75
C GLU A 110 14.17 -7.44 1.77
N MET A 111 14.23 -8.70 1.31
CA MET A 111 15.25 -9.13 0.33
C MET A 111 15.10 -8.41 -1.01
N TRP A 112 13.89 -8.05 -1.37
CA TRP A 112 13.56 -7.27 -2.56
C TRP A 112 13.44 -5.77 -2.28
N GLY A 113 13.84 -5.32 -1.09
CA GLY A 113 13.85 -3.91 -0.72
C GLY A 113 12.47 -3.33 -0.44
N VAL A 114 11.45 -4.16 -0.20
CA VAL A 114 10.09 -3.70 0.05
C VAL A 114 9.83 -3.58 1.55
N ASP A 115 9.49 -2.39 2.01
CA ASP A 115 9.08 -2.16 3.42
C ASP A 115 7.57 -2.37 3.60
N VAL A 116 6.78 -2.00 2.59
CA VAL A 116 5.31 -2.15 2.61
C VAL A 116 4.83 -2.63 1.26
N SER A 117 4.12 -3.74 1.23
CA SER A 117 3.43 -4.22 0.03
C SER A 117 1.91 -3.99 0.13
N VAL A 118 1.29 -3.65 -0.99
CA VAL A 118 -0.16 -3.47 -1.08
C VAL A 118 -0.72 -4.27 -2.26
N SER A 119 -1.48 -5.32 -1.95
CA SER A 119 -2.19 -6.10 -2.97
C SER A 119 -3.61 -5.57 -3.15
N THR A 120 -3.82 -4.79 -4.21
CA THR A 120 -5.16 -4.27 -4.56
C THR A 120 -6.17 -5.40 -4.81
N PRO A 121 -5.85 -6.50 -5.53
CA PRO A 121 -6.78 -7.60 -5.69
C PRO A 121 -7.20 -8.25 -4.37
N HIS A 122 -6.27 -8.49 -3.44
CA HIS A 122 -6.60 -9.04 -2.13
C HIS A 122 -7.54 -8.13 -1.33
N LEU A 123 -7.26 -6.82 -1.31
CA LEU A 123 -8.11 -5.86 -0.62
C LEU A 123 -9.54 -5.85 -1.19
N LEU A 124 -9.66 -5.80 -2.52
CA LEU A 124 -10.97 -5.81 -3.18
C LEU A 124 -11.72 -7.12 -2.95
N THR A 125 -11.04 -8.27 -3.07
CA THR A 125 -11.66 -9.57 -2.81
C THR A 125 -12.15 -9.67 -1.37
N GLY A 126 -11.32 -9.25 -0.40
CA GLY A 126 -11.70 -9.23 1.00
C GLY A 126 -12.95 -8.40 1.27
N LEU A 127 -13.04 -7.19 0.71
CA LEU A 127 -14.21 -6.32 0.85
C LEU A 127 -15.48 -6.92 0.21
N VAL A 128 -15.33 -7.62 -0.93
CA VAL A 128 -16.46 -8.31 -1.55
C VAL A 128 -16.89 -9.52 -0.72
N GLU A 129 -15.94 -10.31 -0.21
CA GLU A 129 -16.25 -11.43 0.69
C GLU A 129 -16.99 -10.98 1.94
N GLU A 130 -16.56 -9.86 2.54
CA GLU A 130 -17.26 -9.25 3.68
C GLU A 130 -18.70 -8.90 3.33
N ALA A 131 -18.93 -8.29 2.16
CA ALA A 131 -20.25 -7.86 1.74
C ALA A 131 -21.23 -9.02 1.48
N VAL A 132 -20.72 -10.23 1.20
CA VAL A 132 -21.55 -11.40 0.82
C VAL A 132 -21.55 -12.52 1.87
N THR A 133 -20.68 -12.45 2.88
CA THR A 133 -20.49 -13.53 3.86
C THR A 133 -20.52 -13.00 5.28
N GLU A 134 -21.60 -13.24 6.00
CA GLU A 134 -21.67 -12.95 7.43
C GLU A 134 -20.75 -13.87 8.23
N GLY A 135 -20.01 -13.30 9.17
CA GLY A 135 -19.11 -14.06 10.06
C GLY A 135 -17.73 -14.38 9.47
N SER A 136 -17.38 -13.87 8.30
CA SER A 136 -16.05 -14.01 7.74
C SER A 136 -15.05 -13.00 8.35
N LEU A 137 -13.79 -13.42 8.44
CA LEU A 137 -12.68 -12.55 8.84
C LEU A 137 -12.05 -11.97 7.59
N VAL A 138 -12.15 -10.64 7.43
CA VAL A 138 -11.57 -9.90 6.32
C VAL A 138 -10.30 -9.21 6.75
N ARG A 139 -9.19 -9.51 6.11
CA ARG A 139 -7.91 -8.83 6.36
C ARG A 139 -7.89 -7.50 5.62
N LEU A 140 -7.88 -6.40 6.37
CA LEU A 140 -7.87 -5.03 5.82
C LEU A 140 -6.46 -4.55 5.51
N LEU A 141 -5.49 -4.77 6.42
CA LEU A 141 -4.11 -4.30 6.30
C LEU A 141 -3.14 -5.33 6.85
N SER A 142 -1.96 -5.42 6.24
CA SER A 142 -0.81 -6.17 6.76
C SER A 142 0.30 -5.19 7.14
N PHE A 143 0.95 -5.45 8.28
CA PHE A 143 2.06 -4.66 8.80
C PHE A 143 3.27 -5.57 9.05
N ASP A 144 4.45 -4.96 9.09
CA ASP A 144 5.70 -5.66 9.44
C ASP A 144 5.87 -6.96 8.65
N HIS A 145 5.82 -6.84 7.32
CA HIS A 145 5.99 -7.97 6.37
C HIS A 145 5.03 -9.15 6.63
N GLY A 146 3.80 -8.83 6.98
CA GLY A 146 2.75 -9.85 7.23
C GLY A 146 2.77 -10.50 8.61
N LYS A 147 3.67 -10.07 9.50
CA LYS A 147 3.74 -10.59 10.89
C LYS A 147 2.59 -10.09 11.75
N SER A 148 2.00 -8.95 11.40
CA SER A 148 0.81 -8.39 12.06
C SER A 148 -0.18 -7.84 11.03
N GLY A 149 -1.43 -7.67 11.42
CA GLY A 149 -2.46 -7.17 10.52
C GLY A 149 -3.68 -6.64 11.25
N LEU A 150 -4.45 -5.85 10.53
CA LEU A 150 -5.78 -5.44 10.92
C LEU A 150 -6.79 -6.27 10.14
N ALA A 151 -7.75 -6.84 10.85
CA ALA A 151 -8.85 -7.58 10.23
C ALA A 151 -10.19 -7.13 10.81
N GLU A 152 -11.22 -7.21 10.00
CA GLU A 152 -12.60 -6.96 10.38
C GLU A 152 -13.38 -8.29 10.44
N VAL A 153 -14.27 -8.41 11.39
CA VAL A 153 -15.19 -9.55 11.53
C VAL A 153 -16.58 -9.01 11.74
N THR A 154 -17.48 -9.30 10.80
CA THR A 154 -18.92 -9.06 10.98
C THR A 154 -19.52 -10.27 11.72
N LEU A 155 -20.17 -10.03 12.86
CA LEU A 155 -20.78 -11.11 13.62
C LEU A 155 -22.03 -11.62 12.90
N ALA A 156 -22.02 -12.90 12.52
CA ALA A 156 -23.21 -13.56 11.97
C ALA A 156 -24.29 -13.75 13.03
N ASP A 157 -25.56 -13.85 12.62
CA ASP A 157 -26.67 -14.21 13.48
C ASP A 157 -26.38 -15.53 14.20
N GLY A 158 -26.50 -15.54 15.53
CA GLY A 158 -26.17 -16.71 16.34
C GLY A 158 -24.69 -16.85 16.72
N SER A 159 -23.83 -15.89 16.39
CA SER A 159 -22.44 -15.89 16.86
C SER A 159 -22.36 -15.97 18.39
N PRO A 160 -21.49 -16.83 18.96
CA PRO A 160 -21.31 -16.91 20.41
C PRO A 160 -20.75 -15.63 21.04
N ALA A 161 -20.24 -14.71 20.23
CA ALA A 161 -19.76 -13.40 20.70
C ALA A 161 -20.88 -12.37 20.91
N ILE A 162 -22.10 -12.63 20.42
CA ILE A 162 -23.25 -11.74 20.61
C ILE A 162 -23.62 -11.68 22.10
N ASN A 163 -23.85 -10.46 22.60
CA ASN A 163 -24.16 -10.19 24.02
C ASN A 163 -23.05 -10.59 25.01
N GLN A 164 -21.82 -10.84 24.52
CA GLN A 164 -20.65 -11.04 25.36
C GLN A 164 -19.86 -9.75 25.52
N THR A 165 -19.16 -9.62 26.66
CA THR A 165 -18.15 -8.56 26.80
C THR A 165 -16.87 -9.00 26.10
N ILE A 166 -16.09 -8.05 25.56
CA ILE A 166 -14.82 -8.36 24.89
C ILE A 166 -13.88 -9.12 25.84
N GLY A 167 -13.85 -8.76 27.11
CA GLY A 167 -13.03 -9.44 28.11
C GLY A 167 -13.42 -10.90 28.40
N SER A 168 -14.66 -11.32 28.04
CA SER A 168 -15.12 -12.70 28.17
C SER A 168 -14.85 -13.54 26.92
N LEU A 169 -14.48 -12.90 25.80
CA LEU A 169 -14.12 -13.59 24.56
C LEU A 169 -12.74 -14.26 24.73
N GLN A 170 -12.66 -15.53 24.41
CA GLN A 170 -11.40 -16.27 24.43
C GLN A 170 -10.60 -15.98 23.12
N LEU A 171 -10.10 -14.73 23.01
CA LEU A 171 -9.25 -14.37 21.87
C LEU A 171 -7.87 -15.03 21.99
N PRO A 172 -7.23 -15.38 20.86
CA PRO A 172 -5.82 -15.76 20.84
C PRO A 172 -4.95 -14.68 21.50
N ARG A 173 -3.83 -15.09 22.14
CA ARG A 173 -2.94 -14.15 22.84
C ARG A 173 -2.36 -13.05 21.94
N GLU A 174 -2.23 -13.36 20.65
CA GLU A 174 -1.71 -12.48 19.62
C GLU A 174 -2.78 -11.55 19.01
N ALA A 175 -4.04 -11.66 19.42
CA ALA A 175 -5.16 -10.89 18.89
C ALA A 175 -5.77 -9.96 19.95
N THR A 176 -6.14 -8.75 19.52
CA THR A 176 -6.87 -7.81 20.36
C THR A 176 -7.96 -7.10 19.55
N VAL A 177 -9.07 -6.75 20.19
CA VAL A 177 -10.10 -5.92 19.58
C VAL A 177 -9.69 -4.46 19.74
N VAL A 178 -9.52 -3.75 18.65
CA VAL A 178 -9.13 -2.33 18.64
C VAL A 178 -10.34 -1.40 18.58
N ALA A 179 -11.44 -1.86 17.98
CA ALA A 179 -12.69 -1.11 17.89
C ALA A 179 -13.89 -2.07 17.70
N VAL A 180 -15.07 -1.61 18.04
CA VAL A 180 -16.34 -2.25 17.68
C VAL A 180 -17.15 -1.25 16.86
N ILE A 181 -17.66 -1.69 15.71
CA ILE A 181 -18.57 -0.88 14.90
C ILE A 181 -20.01 -1.35 15.21
N ARG A 182 -20.84 -0.44 15.65
CA ARG A 182 -22.25 -0.70 15.94
C ARG A 182 -23.11 0.42 15.39
N ASP A 183 -24.09 0.08 14.55
CA ASP A 183 -24.98 1.06 13.91
C ASP A 183 -24.23 2.20 13.20
N GLY A 184 -23.12 1.86 12.53
CA GLY A 184 -22.26 2.82 11.83
C GLY A 184 -21.38 3.69 12.75
N HIS A 185 -21.37 3.44 14.07
CA HIS A 185 -20.54 4.19 15.02
C HIS A 185 -19.43 3.33 15.60
N VAL A 186 -18.24 3.94 15.72
CA VAL A 186 -17.08 3.29 16.35
C VAL A 186 -17.19 3.43 17.86
N VAL A 187 -17.12 2.29 18.55
CA VAL A 187 -17.09 2.20 20.02
C VAL A 187 -15.73 1.66 20.43
N VAL A 188 -15.04 2.38 21.30
CA VAL A 188 -13.76 1.91 21.87
C VAL A 188 -14.07 0.80 22.88
N PRO A 189 -13.39 -0.38 22.80
CA PRO A 189 -13.53 -1.41 23.80
C PRO A 189 -13.09 -0.90 25.19
N ALA A 190 -13.91 -1.14 26.19
CA ALA A 190 -13.61 -0.84 27.59
C ALA A 190 -13.31 -2.14 28.34
#